data_bb228e10995744181eb2a887c383e537
#
_entry.id   bb228e10995744181eb2a887c383e537
#
_cell.length_a   1.000
_cell.length_b   1.000
_cell.length_c   1.000
_cell.angle_alpha   90.00
_cell.angle_beta   90.00
_cell.angle_gamma   90.00
#
_symmetry.space_group_name_H-M   'P 1'
#
loop_
_entity.id
_entity.type
_entity.pdbx_description
1 polymer ?
#
loop_
_entity_poly.entity_id
_entity_poly.type
_entity_poly.pdbx_seq_one_letter_code
_entity_poly.pdbx_strand_id
1 'polypeptide(L)'
;MIVPETTAPLVITQRLISQCKVLAFSAAMALSVFGAQTTQAQTRTEREGLWILASGSTSHVTRELIEGFSTSHQLPARPRLDVLPTPQALEAFCSGVGGATPDIFVTSRRATPAAKEYCRARGVTEVVELQIGIGSLVLAAKNGDPLNTLSSEEVWRALGAEVVRGEEFVPNRARLWREVSPALPNSEIRLVTAAGGSSRAYFEDLVLQSGCRHNPTIRLIFEAGYRRSKCVTMRQDGRIVERRVEDIPGEILRAPAGTIGTVTLSQVRASGGTLVPIKLDEVVPTNATIASLDYLPTFNIFLYAKRQHSRAVGGVGVVRGIREFSAFAVSEQVVGP
;
A
#
# COMPACT_ATOMS: atom_id res chain seq x y z
N MET A 1 64.77 -2.56 6.48
CA MET A 1 65.26 -2.73 7.83
C MET A 1 64.40 -3.75 8.50
N ILE A 2 64.82 -4.98 8.38
CA ILE A 2 65.24 -5.94 9.39
C ILE A 2 64.09 -6.57 10.16
N VAL A 3 63.80 -7.80 9.76
CA VAL A 3 63.21 -8.91 10.50
C VAL A 3 64.23 -9.37 11.58
N PRO A 4 63.90 -10.06 12.69
CA PRO A 4 63.68 -11.51 12.67
C PRO A 4 62.55 -11.99 13.63
N GLU A 5 61.82 -13.05 13.29
CA GLU A 5 61.97 -14.50 13.55
C GLU A 5 62.53 -14.89 14.94
N THR A 6 61.74 -15.71 15.65
CA THR A 6 62.26 -16.84 16.40
C THR A 6 61.19 -17.89 16.72
N THR A 7 61.44 -19.02 16.27
CA THR A 7 61.04 -20.40 16.33
C THR A 7 60.93 -21.05 17.73
N ALA A 8 59.89 -21.87 17.94
CA ALA A 8 59.78 -23.28 18.37
C ALA A 8 60.58 -23.81 19.60
N PRO A 9 60.46 -25.11 20.07
CA PRO A 9 59.48 -26.16 19.84
C PRO A 9 59.15 -27.04 21.09
N LEU A 10 58.29 -28.08 20.87
CA LEU A 10 58.21 -29.46 21.44
C LEU A 10 58.23 -29.68 22.95
N VAL A 11 57.38 -30.59 23.41
CA VAL A 11 57.76 -31.97 23.84
C VAL A 11 56.51 -32.82 24.13
N ILE A 12 56.53 -34.00 23.54
CA ILE A 12 55.71 -35.20 23.66
C ILE A 12 55.98 -35.87 25.02
N THR A 13 54.96 -36.47 25.66
CA THR A 13 55.19 -37.70 26.41
C THR A 13 53.94 -38.61 26.42
N GLN A 14 54.11 -39.75 25.82
CA GLN A 14 53.33 -41.01 25.97
C GLN A 14 53.57 -41.64 27.33
N ARG A 15 52.58 -42.39 27.83
CA ARG A 15 52.68 -43.75 28.44
C ARG A 15 51.27 -44.17 28.84
N LEU A 16 50.73 -45.17 28.24
CA LEU A 16 50.96 -46.64 28.27
C LEU A 16 50.24 -47.35 29.45
N ILE A 17 49.30 -48.19 29.05
CA ILE A 17 49.14 -49.62 29.33
C ILE A 17 48.35 -50.00 30.63
N SER A 18 47.35 -50.77 30.40
CA SER A 18 47.06 -52.17 30.74
C SER A 18 46.05 -52.34 31.87
N GLN A 19 45.07 -53.12 31.88
CA GLN A 19 44.80 -54.54 31.59
C GLN A 19 43.31 -54.84 31.78
N CYS A 20 42.75 -55.57 30.91
CA CYS A 20 42.05 -56.86 31.06
C CYS A 20 41.52 -57.27 32.43
N LYS A 21 40.22 -57.56 32.48
CA LYS A 21 39.72 -58.90 32.86
C LYS A 21 38.27 -59.11 32.42
N VAL A 22 38.09 -60.20 31.78
CA VAL A 22 36.91 -60.90 31.31
C VAL A 22 36.07 -61.38 32.54
N LEU A 23 34.75 -61.25 32.45
CA LEU A 23 33.82 -62.25 32.95
C LEU A 23 32.51 -62.25 32.21
N ALA A 24 32.10 -63.43 31.84
CA ALA A 24 31.02 -63.76 30.91
C ALA A 24 29.66 -63.91 31.63
N PHE A 25 28.64 -64.03 30.77
CA PHE A 25 27.31 -64.63 30.98
C PHE A 25 26.24 -63.80 31.66
N SER A 26 25.26 -63.34 30.89
CA SER A 26 23.87 -63.86 30.94
C SER A 26 23.05 -63.30 29.77
N ALA A 27 22.61 -64.17 28.92
CA ALA A 27 21.64 -63.90 27.88
C ALA A 27 20.26 -63.60 28.51
N ALA A 28 19.74 -62.44 28.37
CA ALA A 28 18.34 -62.14 28.56
C ALA A 28 17.83 -61.55 27.25
N MET A 29 17.08 -62.37 26.53
CA MET A 29 16.35 -62.04 25.30
C MET A 29 15.21 -61.11 25.67
N ALA A 30 15.42 -59.79 25.57
CA ALA A 30 14.34 -58.79 25.61
C ALA A 30 13.94 -58.49 24.17
N LEU A 31 12.81 -59.05 23.72
CA LEU A 31 12.11 -58.63 22.54
C LEU A 31 11.74 -57.15 22.74
N SER A 32 12.55 -56.27 22.21
CA SER A 32 12.19 -54.84 22.00
C SER A 32 11.19 -54.77 20.87
N VAL A 33 9.93 -54.74 21.21
CA VAL A 33 8.87 -54.24 20.30
C VAL A 33 9.23 -52.81 19.99
N PHE A 34 9.90 -52.58 18.86
CA PHE A 34 9.98 -51.25 18.22
C PHE A 34 8.58 -50.88 17.79
N GLY A 35 7.81 -50.30 18.71
CA GLY A 35 6.65 -49.52 18.32
C GLY A 35 7.12 -48.44 17.38
N ALA A 36 6.82 -48.59 16.10
CA ALA A 36 6.92 -47.51 15.14
C ALA A 36 5.98 -46.37 15.64
N GLN A 37 6.54 -45.46 16.42
CA GLN A 37 5.88 -44.18 16.64
C GLN A 37 5.84 -43.51 15.31
N THR A 38 4.71 -43.63 14.62
CA THR A 38 4.34 -42.73 13.55
C THR A 38 4.30 -41.32 14.16
N THR A 39 5.42 -40.62 14.07
CA THR A 39 5.47 -39.19 14.31
C THR A 39 4.52 -38.57 13.28
N GLN A 40 3.28 -38.34 13.68
CA GLN A 40 2.41 -37.45 12.95
C GLN A 40 3.14 -36.11 12.97
N ALA A 41 3.82 -35.81 11.88
CA ALA A 41 4.34 -34.49 11.62
C ALA A 41 3.11 -33.55 11.61
N GLN A 42 2.83 -32.96 12.77
CA GLN A 42 1.83 -31.93 12.88
C GLN A 42 2.25 -30.84 11.93
N THR A 43 1.46 -30.59 10.91
CA THR A 43 1.59 -29.48 9.97
C THR A 43 1.43 -28.18 10.74
N ARG A 44 2.47 -27.76 11.42
CA ARG A 44 2.50 -26.53 12.21
C ARG A 44 2.85 -25.39 11.25
N THR A 45 1.97 -24.42 11.12
CA THR A 45 2.28 -23.17 10.43
C THR A 45 3.32 -22.40 11.23
N GLU A 46 4.24 -21.71 10.55
CA GLU A 46 5.24 -20.87 11.23
C GLU A 46 4.58 -19.66 11.91
N ARG A 47 3.41 -19.24 11.43
CA ARG A 47 2.64 -18.12 11.94
C ARG A 47 1.13 -18.40 11.88
N GLU A 48 0.39 -17.91 12.88
CA GLU A 48 -1.05 -18.13 12.98
C GLU A 48 -1.86 -17.17 12.13
N GLY A 49 -1.44 -15.90 12.03
CA GLY A 49 -2.17 -14.84 11.34
C GLY A 49 -1.51 -14.39 10.03
N LEU A 50 -2.34 -13.96 9.08
CA LEU A 50 -1.89 -13.33 7.85
C LEU A 50 -1.15 -12.02 8.15
N TRP A 51 -0.09 -11.74 7.38
CA TRP A 51 0.58 -10.46 7.39
C TRP A 51 0.40 -9.78 6.04
N ILE A 52 -0.38 -8.71 6.06
CA ILE A 52 -0.82 -7.97 4.87
C ILE A 52 -0.14 -6.61 4.86
N LEU A 53 0.43 -6.22 3.74
CA LEU A 53 0.91 -4.88 3.47
C LEU A 53 -0.10 -4.13 2.61
N ALA A 54 -0.25 -2.84 2.84
CA ALA A 54 -1.01 -1.95 1.96
C ALA A 54 -0.23 -0.69 1.63
N SER A 55 -0.44 -0.14 0.43
CA SER A 55 -0.04 1.23 0.11
C SER A 55 -1.04 2.24 0.68
N GLY A 56 -0.64 3.50 0.84
CA GLY A 56 -1.53 4.52 1.41
C GLY A 56 -2.88 4.64 0.70
N SER A 57 -2.89 4.59 -0.66
CA SER A 57 -4.14 4.67 -1.45
C SER A 57 -5.05 3.45 -1.31
N THR A 58 -4.54 2.31 -0.84
CA THR A 58 -5.31 1.07 -0.68
C THR A 58 -5.52 0.69 0.79
N SER A 59 -5.02 1.49 1.74
CA SER A 59 -5.05 1.17 3.16
C SER A 59 -6.46 0.99 3.71
N HIS A 60 -7.40 1.85 3.29
CA HIS A 60 -8.78 1.79 3.77
C HIS A 60 -9.50 0.55 3.25
N VAL A 61 -9.48 0.31 1.94
CA VAL A 61 -10.12 -0.87 1.34
C VAL A 61 -9.48 -2.17 1.86
N THR A 62 -8.17 -2.19 2.11
CA THR A 62 -7.52 -3.36 2.70
C THR A 62 -8.01 -3.63 4.13
N ARG A 63 -8.28 -2.58 4.91
CA ARG A 63 -8.86 -2.72 6.25
C ARG A 63 -10.28 -3.26 6.20
N GLU A 64 -11.13 -2.74 5.30
CA GLU A 64 -12.48 -3.26 5.06
C GLU A 64 -12.47 -4.74 4.64
N LEU A 65 -11.54 -5.13 3.74
CA LEU A 65 -11.34 -6.52 3.35
C LEU A 65 -10.97 -7.42 4.54
N ILE A 66 -10.06 -6.96 5.40
CA ILE A 66 -9.66 -7.71 6.60
C ILE A 66 -10.84 -7.86 7.57
N GLU A 67 -11.62 -6.81 7.77
CA GLU A 67 -12.80 -6.83 8.66
C GLU A 67 -13.88 -7.76 8.12
N GLY A 68 -14.23 -7.65 6.84
CA GLY A 68 -15.21 -8.53 6.18
C GLY A 68 -14.76 -9.99 6.19
N PHE A 69 -13.49 -10.25 5.89
CA PHE A 69 -12.94 -11.61 5.94
C PHE A 69 -12.95 -12.18 7.35
N SER A 70 -12.55 -11.39 8.34
CA SER A 70 -12.52 -11.83 9.75
C SER A 70 -13.90 -12.11 10.32
N THR A 71 -14.94 -11.44 9.80
CA THR A 71 -16.32 -11.67 10.20
C THR A 71 -16.91 -12.94 9.56
N SER A 72 -16.52 -13.24 8.32
CA SER A 72 -17.05 -14.37 7.55
C SER A 72 -16.25 -15.67 7.71
N HIS A 73 -15.03 -15.60 8.26
CA HIS A 73 -14.14 -16.75 8.40
C HIS A 73 -13.60 -16.86 9.84
N GLN A 74 -13.60 -18.09 10.35
CA GLN A 74 -12.95 -18.37 11.65
C GLN A 74 -11.43 -18.42 11.45
N LEU A 75 -10.75 -17.35 11.85
CA LEU A 75 -9.30 -17.25 11.77
C LEU A 75 -8.65 -17.61 13.11
N PRO A 76 -7.51 -18.30 13.11
CA PRO A 76 -6.75 -18.58 14.33
C PRO A 76 -6.20 -17.30 14.98
N ALA A 77 -5.89 -16.29 14.17
CA ALA A 77 -5.48 -14.97 14.62
C ALA A 77 -5.92 -13.89 13.61
N ARG A 78 -6.19 -12.68 14.11
CA ARG A 78 -6.54 -11.53 13.27
C ARG A 78 -5.38 -11.18 12.33
N PRO A 79 -5.64 -10.90 11.03
CA PRO A 79 -4.61 -10.46 10.11
C PRO A 79 -3.93 -9.17 10.58
N ARG A 80 -2.59 -9.14 10.50
CA ARG A 80 -1.78 -7.95 10.72
C ARG A 80 -1.78 -7.10 9.45
N LEU A 81 -2.03 -5.80 9.58
CA LEU A 81 -1.93 -4.83 8.50
C LEU A 81 -0.83 -3.81 8.80
N ASP A 82 0.15 -3.70 7.91
CA ASP A 82 1.12 -2.61 7.90
C ASP A 82 0.89 -1.74 6.65
N VAL A 83 0.79 -0.43 6.86
CA VAL A 83 0.63 0.55 5.77
C VAL A 83 1.97 1.25 5.54
N LEU A 84 2.52 1.09 4.36
CA LEU A 84 3.84 1.60 3.99
C LEU A 84 3.78 2.35 2.64
N PRO A 85 4.70 3.29 2.38
CA PRO A 85 4.93 3.80 1.02
C PRO A 85 5.19 2.64 0.05
N THR A 86 4.66 2.73 -1.18
CA THR A 86 4.68 1.62 -2.15
C THR A 86 6.07 1.01 -2.36
N PRO A 87 7.19 1.78 -2.49
CA PRO A 87 8.51 1.18 -2.63
C PRO A 87 8.93 0.35 -1.42
N GLN A 88 8.71 0.87 -0.20
CA GLN A 88 9.05 0.18 1.05
C GLN A 88 8.18 -1.08 1.25
N ALA A 89 6.88 -1.01 0.90
CA ALA A 89 6.00 -2.16 0.94
C ALA A 89 6.45 -3.26 -0.04
N LEU A 90 6.88 -2.88 -1.24
CA LEU A 90 7.43 -3.80 -2.22
C LEU A 90 8.72 -4.47 -1.71
N GLU A 91 9.64 -3.68 -1.14
CA GLU A 91 10.87 -4.22 -0.54
C GLU A 91 10.57 -5.23 0.57
N ALA A 92 9.67 -4.88 1.50
CA ALA A 92 9.25 -5.75 2.58
C ALA A 92 8.55 -7.02 2.05
N PHE A 93 7.67 -6.89 1.06
CA PHE A 93 7.02 -8.04 0.42
C PHE A 93 8.05 -8.96 -0.25
N CYS A 94 9.04 -8.41 -0.95
CA CYS A 94 10.05 -9.18 -1.67
C CYS A 94 11.26 -9.56 -0.81
N SER A 95 11.26 -9.34 0.51
CA SER A 95 12.42 -9.61 1.37
C SER A 95 12.77 -11.10 1.53
N GLY A 96 11.90 -12.00 1.08
CA GLY A 96 12.12 -13.45 1.13
C GLY A 96 10.83 -14.23 1.35
N VAL A 97 10.98 -15.52 1.66
CA VAL A 97 9.92 -16.48 1.97
C VAL A 97 10.12 -16.96 3.41
N GLY A 98 9.05 -17.08 4.19
CA GLY A 98 9.09 -17.57 5.57
C GLY A 98 8.30 -16.71 6.55
N GLY A 99 8.19 -17.16 7.80
CA GLY A 99 7.34 -16.58 8.85
C GLY A 99 7.66 -15.12 9.21
N ALA A 100 8.89 -14.67 8.94
CA ALA A 100 9.34 -13.30 9.19
C ALA A 100 9.05 -12.32 8.04
N THR A 101 8.37 -12.76 6.97
CA THR A 101 8.07 -11.91 5.80
C THR A 101 6.57 -11.84 5.51
N PRO A 102 6.07 -10.73 4.92
CA PRO A 102 4.65 -10.56 4.61
C PRO A 102 4.13 -11.57 3.58
N ASP A 103 2.84 -11.88 3.65
CA ASP A 103 2.16 -12.85 2.78
C ASP A 103 1.51 -12.19 1.58
N ILE A 104 0.89 -11.04 1.82
CA ILE A 104 0.03 -10.33 0.87
C ILE A 104 0.46 -8.86 0.80
N PHE A 105 0.41 -8.31 -0.41
CA PHE A 105 0.61 -6.89 -0.64
C PHE A 105 -0.52 -6.34 -1.51
N VAL A 106 -1.26 -5.36 -0.98
CA VAL A 106 -2.34 -4.65 -1.68
C VAL A 106 -1.84 -3.28 -2.11
N THR A 107 -1.91 -3.00 -3.39
CA THR A 107 -1.38 -1.77 -3.97
C THR A 107 -2.22 -1.30 -5.15
N SER A 108 -2.15 -0.01 -5.42
CA SER A 108 -2.80 0.60 -6.58
C SER A 108 -1.96 0.57 -7.86
N ARG A 109 -0.72 0.11 -7.79
CA ARG A 109 0.17 0.04 -8.95
C ARG A 109 0.47 -1.41 -9.31
N ARG A 110 0.34 -1.72 -10.60
CA ARG A 110 0.74 -3.03 -11.10
C ARG A 110 2.25 -3.20 -11.02
N ALA A 111 2.70 -4.38 -10.59
CA ALA A 111 4.13 -4.69 -10.48
C ALA A 111 4.80 -4.63 -11.86
N THR A 112 5.86 -3.84 -11.94
CA THR A 112 6.69 -3.74 -13.16
C THR A 112 7.53 -5.00 -13.36
N PRO A 113 8.06 -5.26 -14.58
CA PRO A 113 9.01 -6.34 -14.79
C PRO A 113 10.22 -6.27 -13.84
N ALA A 114 10.74 -5.06 -13.58
CA ALA A 114 11.84 -4.86 -12.64
C ALA A 114 11.46 -5.22 -11.20
N ALA A 115 10.23 -4.88 -10.74
CA ALA A 115 9.73 -5.27 -9.43
C ALA A 115 9.59 -6.79 -9.30
N LYS A 116 9.10 -7.46 -10.35
CA LYS A 116 9.00 -8.92 -10.39
C LYS A 116 10.37 -9.60 -10.33
N GLU A 117 11.35 -9.05 -11.03
CA GLU A 117 12.74 -9.55 -11.01
C GLU A 117 13.40 -9.32 -9.64
N TYR A 118 13.18 -8.15 -9.04
CA TYR A 118 13.65 -7.85 -7.68
C TYR A 118 13.15 -8.87 -6.64
N CYS A 119 11.88 -9.27 -6.72
CA CYS A 119 11.31 -10.33 -5.89
C CYS A 119 11.96 -11.69 -6.18
N ARG A 120 12.09 -12.05 -7.45
CA ARG A 120 12.65 -13.34 -7.88
C ARG A 120 14.09 -13.52 -7.39
N ALA A 121 14.90 -12.49 -7.50
CA ALA A 121 16.29 -12.49 -7.02
C ALA A 121 16.42 -12.74 -5.52
N ARG A 122 15.32 -12.57 -4.74
CA ARG A 122 15.24 -12.82 -3.29
C ARG A 122 14.46 -14.08 -2.92
N GLY A 123 14.26 -14.97 -3.89
CA GLY A 123 13.57 -16.24 -3.67
C GLY A 123 12.05 -16.17 -3.67
N VAL A 124 11.45 -14.98 -3.87
CA VAL A 124 9.99 -14.82 -4.02
C VAL A 124 9.64 -15.04 -5.49
N THR A 125 9.47 -16.30 -5.88
CA THR A 125 9.32 -16.72 -7.29
C THR A 125 7.88 -17.01 -7.68
N GLU A 126 7.00 -17.32 -6.71
CA GLU A 126 5.62 -17.69 -6.98
C GLU A 126 4.67 -16.66 -6.33
N VAL A 127 4.36 -15.63 -7.11
CA VAL A 127 3.43 -14.57 -6.70
C VAL A 127 2.18 -14.65 -7.57
N VAL A 128 1.03 -14.70 -6.91
CA VAL A 128 -0.27 -14.55 -7.57
C VAL A 128 -0.61 -13.06 -7.63
N GLU A 129 -0.97 -12.56 -8.80
CA GLU A 129 -1.45 -11.19 -9.03
C GLU A 129 -2.96 -11.25 -9.30
N LEU A 130 -3.76 -10.53 -8.52
CA LEU A 130 -5.20 -10.39 -8.71
C LEU A 130 -5.53 -8.91 -8.80
N GLN A 131 -6.35 -8.52 -9.77
CA GLN A 131 -7.01 -7.22 -9.74
C GLN A 131 -8.30 -7.39 -8.95
N ILE A 132 -8.38 -6.71 -7.80
CA ILE A 132 -9.47 -6.89 -6.83
C ILE A 132 -10.50 -5.76 -6.86
N GLY A 133 -10.30 -4.76 -7.72
CA GLY A 133 -11.25 -3.66 -7.86
C GLY A 133 -10.66 -2.42 -8.51
N ILE A 134 -11.48 -1.36 -8.48
CA ILE A 134 -11.13 -0.01 -8.91
C ILE A 134 -11.32 0.92 -7.71
N GLY A 135 -10.27 1.62 -7.34
CA GLY A 135 -10.30 2.69 -6.35
C GLY A 135 -10.48 4.06 -7.00
N SER A 136 -10.82 5.05 -6.21
CA SER A 136 -10.93 6.43 -6.67
C SER A 136 -10.31 7.41 -5.68
N LEU A 137 -9.69 8.45 -6.21
CA LEU A 137 -9.37 9.64 -5.47
C LEU A 137 -10.57 10.59 -5.56
N VAL A 138 -11.13 10.96 -4.42
CA VAL A 138 -12.30 11.84 -4.32
C VAL A 138 -11.89 13.14 -3.63
N LEU A 139 -12.32 14.26 -4.17
CA LEU A 139 -12.30 15.52 -3.42
C LEU A 139 -13.54 15.55 -2.54
N ALA A 140 -13.36 15.85 -1.26
CA ALA A 140 -14.45 15.95 -0.31
C ALA A 140 -14.35 17.21 0.53
N ALA A 141 -15.51 17.71 0.98
CA ALA A 141 -15.64 18.77 1.95
C ALA A 141 -16.52 18.29 3.11
N LYS A 142 -16.58 19.07 4.20
CA LYS A 142 -17.54 18.82 5.26
C LYS A 142 -18.97 19.07 4.77
N ASN A 143 -19.91 18.31 5.31
CA ASN A 143 -21.33 18.48 4.98
C ASN A 143 -21.78 19.92 5.31
N GLY A 144 -22.55 20.52 4.39
CA GLY A 144 -23.00 21.92 4.48
C GLY A 144 -21.97 22.94 3.99
N ASP A 145 -20.80 22.52 3.48
CA ASP A 145 -19.86 23.42 2.82
C ASP A 145 -20.46 23.93 1.49
N PRO A 146 -20.35 25.23 1.18
CA PRO A 146 -20.88 25.77 -0.08
C PRO A 146 -20.09 25.29 -1.31
N LEU A 147 -18.88 24.74 -1.12
CA LEU A 147 -18.04 24.21 -2.20
C LEU A 147 -18.40 22.77 -2.50
N ASN A 148 -19.29 22.54 -3.45
CA ASN A 148 -19.82 21.21 -3.76
C ASN A 148 -19.55 20.74 -5.21
N THR A 149 -18.98 21.60 -6.05
CA THR A 149 -18.58 21.30 -7.41
C THR A 149 -17.31 22.05 -7.78
N LEU A 150 -16.44 21.40 -8.51
CA LEU A 150 -15.19 21.95 -9.05
C LEU A 150 -14.89 21.29 -10.40
N SER A 151 -14.33 22.05 -11.33
CA SER A 151 -13.61 21.44 -12.45
C SER A 151 -12.17 21.11 -12.05
N SER A 152 -11.56 20.15 -12.72
CA SER A 152 -10.14 19.83 -12.53
C SER A 152 -9.25 21.05 -12.87
N GLU A 153 -9.67 21.89 -13.83
CA GLU A 153 -8.98 23.16 -14.14
C GLU A 153 -9.05 24.15 -12.97
N GLU A 154 -10.21 24.32 -12.33
CA GLU A 154 -10.35 25.18 -11.16
C GLU A 154 -9.51 24.68 -10.00
N VAL A 155 -9.45 23.36 -9.78
CA VAL A 155 -8.56 22.75 -8.76
C VAL A 155 -7.11 23.09 -9.05
N TRP A 156 -6.65 22.92 -10.30
CA TRP A 156 -5.29 23.29 -10.68
C TRP A 156 -5.02 24.78 -10.51
N ARG A 157 -5.93 25.65 -10.97
CA ARG A 157 -5.81 27.11 -10.84
C ARG A 157 -5.80 27.57 -9.38
N ALA A 158 -6.48 26.87 -8.49
CA ALA A 158 -6.48 27.16 -7.07
C ALA A 158 -5.17 26.75 -6.39
N LEU A 159 -4.62 25.59 -6.76
CA LEU A 159 -3.59 24.90 -5.97
C LEU A 159 -2.21 24.89 -6.64
N GLY A 160 -2.10 25.15 -7.92
CA GLY A 160 -0.81 25.26 -8.62
C GLY A 160 0.05 26.39 -8.04
N ALA A 161 1.37 26.21 -8.01
CA ALA A 161 2.31 27.25 -7.59
C ALA A 161 2.28 28.45 -8.53
N GLU A 162 2.07 28.18 -9.82
CA GLU A 162 1.97 29.16 -10.87
C GLU A 162 0.68 28.94 -11.65
N VAL A 163 0.17 30.00 -12.25
CA VAL A 163 -0.98 29.97 -13.17
C VAL A 163 -0.60 30.70 -14.46
N VAL A 164 -1.30 30.40 -15.57
CA VAL A 164 -1.09 31.06 -16.84
C VAL A 164 -1.93 32.34 -16.90
N ARG A 165 -1.29 33.45 -17.20
CA ARG A 165 -1.93 34.72 -17.56
C ARG A 165 -1.43 35.18 -18.93
N GLY A 166 -2.33 35.23 -19.92
CA GLY A 166 -1.89 35.36 -21.31
C GLY A 166 -1.07 34.12 -21.73
N GLU A 167 0.20 34.32 -22.06
CA GLU A 167 1.11 33.26 -22.47
C GLU A 167 2.18 32.95 -21.39
N GLU A 168 2.17 33.65 -20.26
CA GLU A 168 3.21 33.59 -19.23
C GLU A 168 2.74 32.83 -18.00
N PHE A 169 3.69 32.13 -17.35
CA PHE A 169 3.53 31.61 -16.01
C PHE A 169 3.80 32.68 -14.97
N VAL A 170 2.81 32.92 -14.11
CA VAL A 170 2.95 33.89 -13.01
C VAL A 170 2.64 33.20 -11.68
N PRO A 171 3.26 33.63 -10.56
CA PRO A 171 2.97 33.10 -9.24
C PRO A 171 1.48 33.17 -8.91
N ASN A 172 0.92 32.09 -8.41
CA ASN A 172 -0.47 32.01 -8.01
C ASN A 172 -0.72 32.83 -6.73
N ARG A 173 -1.51 33.88 -6.82
CA ARG A 173 -1.84 34.80 -5.72
C ARG A 173 -3.29 34.68 -5.25
N ALA A 174 -4.09 33.81 -5.84
CA ALA A 174 -5.49 33.61 -5.44
C ALA A 174 -5.57 33.17 -3.98
N ARG A 175 -6.43 33.80 -3.20
CA ARG A 175 -6.67 33.49 -1.79
C ARG A 175 -8.03 32.86 -1.57
N LEU A 176 -9.00 33.28 -2.36
CA LEU A 176 -10.39 32.88 -2.27
C LEU A 176 -10.80 32.06 -3.50
N TRP A 177 -11.69 31.10 -3.32
CA TRP A 177 -12.22 30.32 -4.43
C TRP A 177 -12.86 31.19 -5.53
N ARG A 178 -13.58 32.24 -5.14
CA ARG A 178 -14.16 33.20 -6.12
C ARG A 178 -13.13 33.93 -7.00
N GLU A 179 -11.87 34.00 -6.57
CA GLU A 179 -10.79 34.59 -7.39
C GLU A 179 -10.30 33.62 -8.47
N VAL A 180 -10.57 32.33 -8.32
CA VAL A 180 -10.32 31.30 -9.33
C VAL A 180 -11.44 31.29 -10.36
N SER A 181 -12.69 31.34 -9.90
CA SER A 181 -13.88 31.39 -10.74
C SER A 181 -14.98 32.16 -10.01
N PRO A 182 -15.66 33.15 -10.65
CA PRO A 182 -16.73 33.93 -10.03
C PRO A 182 -17.91 33.11 -9.54
N ALA A 183 -18.12 31.91 -10.07
CA ALA A 183 -19.18 30.98 -9.67
C ALA A 183 -18.88 30.29 -8.33
N LEU A 184 -17.63 30.29 -7.88
CA LEU A 184 -17.21 29.63 -6.65
C LEU A 184 -17.44 30.51 -5.41
N PRO A 185 -17.55 29.91 -4.22
CA PRO A 185 -17.88 30.66 -3.01
C PRO A 185 -16.77 31.62 -2.56
N ASN A 186 -17.15 32.62 -1.77
CA ASN A 186 -16.22 33.58 -1.19
C ASN A 186 -15.60 33.03 0.11
N SER A 187 -14.95 31.88 0.02
CA SER A 187 -14.22 31.22 1.12
C SER A 187 -12.75 31.04 0.77
N GLU A 188 -11.90 30.87 1.77
CA GLU A 188 -10.47 30.66 1.55
C GLU A 188 -10.18 29.35 0.85
N ILE A 189 -9.24 29.40 -0.08
CA ILE A 189 -8.69 28.18 -0.70
C ILE A 189 -7.89 27.44 0.35
N ARG A 190 -8.28 26.20 0.65
CA ARG A 190 -7.53 25.26 1.49
C ARG A 190 -7.64 23.85 0.98
N LEU A 191 -6.52 23.13 1.00
CA LEU A 191 -6.45 21.71 0.67
C LEU A 191 -5.83 20.94 1.84
N VAL A 192 -6.43 19.81 2.18
CA VAL A 192 -5.81 18.77 3.03
C VAL A 192 -5.50 17.58 2.13
N THR A 193 -4.24 17.20 2.05
CA THR A 193 -3.80 16.12 1.15
C THR A 193 -2.74 15.23 1.81
N ALA A 194 -2.47 14.08 1.19
CA ALA A 194 -1.44 13.18 1.66
C ALA A 194 -0.04 13.82 1.55
N ALA A 195 0.79 13.64 2.57
CA ALA A 195 2.17 14.13 2.60
C ALA A 195 3.09 13.45 1.57
N GLY A 196 2.61 12.42 0.87
CA GLY A 196 3.36 11.69 -0.14
C GLY A 196 2.70 10.37 -0.51
N GLY A 197 3.49 9.49 -1.16
CA GLY A 197 3.03 8.16 -1.55
C GLY A 197 2.06 8.16 -2.73
N SER A 198 1.36 7.04 -2.90
CA SER A 198 0.46 6.83 -4.05
C SER A 198 -0.73 7.79 -4.07
N SER A 199 -1.32 8.11 -2.91
CA SER A 199 -2.46 9.03 -2.83
C SER A 199 -2.10 10.43 -3.33
N ARG A 200 -0.92 10.93 -2.92
CA ARG A 200 -0.40 12.21 -3.41
C ARG A 200 -0.14 12.16 -4.92
N ALA A 201 0.53 11.10 -5.39
CA ALA A 201 0.83 10.95 -6.82
C ALA A 201 -0.44 10.88 -7.69
N TYR A 202 -1.51 10.23 -7.21
CA TYR A 202 -2.79 10.22 -7.93
C TYR A 202 -3.45 11.59 -7.97
N PHE A 203 -3.38 12.36 -6.90
CA PHE A 203 -3.88 13.73 -6.93
C PHE A 203 -3.14 14.58 -7.97
N GLU A 204 -1.82 14.48 -8.00
CA GLU A 204 -0.99 15.17 -8.98
C GLU A 204 -1.29 14.73 -10.42
N ASP A 205 -1.36 13.41 -10.66
CA ASP A 205 -1.50 12.87 -12.00
C ASP A 205 -2.93 12.96 -12.54
N LEU A 206 -3.93 12.63 -11.72
CA LEU A 206 -5.30 12.45 -12.18
C LEU A 206 -6.14 13.74 -12.05
N VAL A 207 -5.76 14.65 -11.16
CA VAL A 207 -6.50 15.89 -10.95
C VAL A 207 -5.71 17.11 -11.43
N LEU A 208 -4.54 17.36 -10.83
CA LEU A 208 -3.79 18.58 -11.16
C LEU A 208 -3.27 18.58 -12.60
N GLN A 209 -2.64 17.48 -13.04
CA GLN A 209 -2.15 17.36 -14.41
C GLN A 209 -3.29 17.35 -15.43
N SER A 210 -4.43 16.72 -15.12
CA SER A 210 -5.62 16.75 -15.97
C SER A 210 -6.12 18.17 -16.12
N GLY A 211 -6.39 18.88 -15.03
CA GLY A 211 -6.88 20.25 -15.04
C GLY A 211 -5.93 21.23 -15.71
N CYS A 212 -4.65 21.12 -15.41
CA CYS A 212 -3.60 21.93 -16.03
C CYS A 212 -3.61 21.85 -17.56
N ARG A 213 -3.82 20.67 -18.11
CA ARG A 213 -3.82 20.42 -19.56
C ARG A 213 -5.04 20.97 -20.29
N HIS A 214 -6.06 21.49 -19.61
CA HIS A 214 -7.12 22.26 -20.24
C HIS A 214 -6.61 23.60 -20.77
N ASN A 215 -5.56 24.16 -20.18
CA ASN A 215 -4.98 25.42 -20.64
C ASN A 215 -4.22 25.22 -21.97
N PRO A 216 -4.55 26.00 -23.03
CA PRO A 216 -3.91 25.88 -24.35
C PRO A 216 -2.39 26.10 -24.32
N THR A 217 -1.91 27.12 -23.59
CA THR A 217 -0.49 27.46 -23.48
C THR A 217 0.31 26.28 -22.92
N ILE A 218 -0.24 25.58 -21.93
CA ILE A 218 0.43 24.41 -21.32
C ILE A 218 0.49 23.24 -22.29
N ARG A 219 -0.55 23.04 -23.11
CA ARG A 219 -0.55 21.96 -24.13
C ARG A 219 0.53 22.14 -25.19
N LEU A 220 0.96 23.36 -25.44
CA LEU A 220 2.02 23.67 -26.41
C LEU A 220 3.43 23.42 -25.88
N ILE A 221 3.61 23.11 -24.61
CA ILE A 221 4.91 22.75 -24.03
C ILE A 221 5.27 21.33 -24.47
N PHE A 222 6.25 21.18 -25.36
CA PHE A 222 6.68 19.89 -25.90
C PHE A 222 7.46 19.05 -24.89
N GLU A 223 8.32 19.69 -24.07
CA GLU A 223 9.11 18.97 -23.08
C GLU A 223 8.21 18.44 -21.94
N ALA A 224 8.07 17.11 -21.86
CA ALA A 224 7.09 16.47 -21.02
C ALA A 224 7.37 16.66 -19.51
N GLY A 225 8.64 16.63 -19.10
CA GLY A 225 9.05 16.80 -17.71
C GLY A 225 8.78 18.22 -17.23
N TYR A 226 9.14 19.23 -18.05
CA TYR A 226 8.84 20.63 -17.75
C TYR A 226 7.34 20.89 -17.68
N ARG A 227 6.57 20.40 -18.67
CA ARG A 227 5.11 20.52 -18.65
C ARG A 227 4.53 19.88 -17.37
N ARG A 228 4.98 18.65 -17.02
CA ARG A 228 4.53 18.00 -15.81
C ARG A 228 4.87 18.83 -14.57
N SER A 229 6.09 19.36 -14.46
CA SER A 229 6.48 20.17 -13.30
C SER A 229 5.57 21.38 -13.12
N LYS A 230 5.22 22.08 -14.20
CA LYS A 230 4.28 23.21 -14.17
C LYS A 230 2.86 22.81 -13.74
N CYS A 231 2.45 21.60 -14.06
CA CYS A 231 1.12 21.12 -13.69
C CYS A 231 1.01 20.64 -12.25
N VAL A 232 2.04 19.98 -11.70
CA VAL A 232 1.93 19.28 -10.41
C VAL A 232 2.62 20.01 -9.26
N THR A 233 3.43 21.04 -9.54
CA THR A 233 4.03 21.84 -8.47
C THR A 233 2.96 22.67 -7.80
N MET A 234 2.70 22.37 -6.54
CA MET A 234 1.69 23.07 -5.76
C MET A 234 2.29 24.25 -4.99
N ARG A 235 1.44 25.22 -4.68
CA ARG A 235 1.77 26.40 -3.88
C ARG A 235 2.23 26.03 -2.49
N GLN A 236 3.12 26.86 -1.89
CA GLN A 236 3.73 26.63 -0.58
C GLN A 236 3.46 27.77 0.42
N ASP A 237 2.34 28.44 0.27
CA ASP A 237 1.95 29.63 1.06
C ASP A 237 1.07 29.29 2.28
N GLY A 238 1.09 28.03 2.72
CA GLY A 238 0.36 27.56 3.88
C GLY A 238 -1.10 27.17 3.64
N ARG A 239 -1.59 27.24 2.40
CA ARG A 239 -2.96 26.82 2.03
C ARG A 239 -3.09 25.33 1.83
N ILE A 240 -1.99 24.62 1.69
CA ILE A 240 -1.95 23.18 1.55
C ILE A 240 -1.42 22.57 2.83
N VAL A 241 -2.22 21.72 3.44
CA VAL A 241 -1.92 21.01 4.68
C VAL A 241 -1.70 19.55 4.34
N GLU A 242 -0.50 19.08 4.59
CA GLU A 242 -0.13 17.69 4.34
C GLU A 242 -0.32 16.83 5.60
N ARG A 243 -0.95 15.68 5.45
CA ARG A 243 -1.27 14.73 6.53
C ARG A 243 -1.05 13.30 6.09
N ARG A 244 -1.05 12.38 7.05
CA ARG A 244 -1.22 10.97 6.76
C ARG A 244 -2.62 10.74 6.19
N VAL A 245 -2.76 9.76 5.31
CA VAL A 245 -4.05 9.49 4.61
C VAL A 245 -5.20 9.27 5.60
N GLU A 246 -4.92 8.61 6.72
CA GLU A 246 -5.91 8.29 7.75
C GLU A 246 -6.40 9.53 8.50
N ASP A 247 -5.59 10.58 8.60
CA ASP A 247 -5.88 11.79 9.37
C ASP A 247 -6.65 12.83 8.54
N ILE A 248 -6.64 12.71 7.21
CA ILE A 248 -7.26 13.67 6.28
C ILE A 248 -8.75 13.92 6.59
N PRO A 249 -9.60 12.90 6.76
CA PRO A 249 -11.01 13.11 7.06
C PRO A 249 -11.23 13.96 8.31
N GLY A 250 -10.53 13.65 9.40
CA GLY A 250 -10.63 14.42 10.65
C GLY A 250 -10.14 15.85 10.51
N GLU A 251 -9.11 16.08 9.69
CA GLU A 251 -8.58 17.44 9.44
C GLU A 251 -9.57 18.30 8.64
N ILE A 252 -10.23 17.75 7.62
CA ILE A 252 -11.28 18.44 6.85
C ILE A 252 -12.42 18.91 7.79
N LEU A 253 -12.86 18.03 8.68
CA LEU A 253 -13.97 18.33 9.59
C LEU A 253 -13.66 19.49 10.56
N ARG A 254 -12.39 19.61 10.98
CA ARG A 254 -11.93 20.70 11.88
C ARG A 254 -11.63 22.00 11.16
N ALA A 255 -11.44 21.94 9.84
CA ALA A 255 -11.01 23.07 9.04
C ALA A 255 -12.16 24.07 8.77
N PRO A 256 -11.86 25.34 8.43
CA PRO A 256 -12.87 26.32 8.04
C PRO A 256 -13.59 25.93 6.75
N ALA A 257 -14.73 26.59 6.48
CA ALA A 257 -15.46 26.42 5.22
C ALA A 257 -14.58 26.75 3.99
N GLY A 258 -14.82 26.06 2.88
CA GLY A 258 -14.00 26.13 1.68
C GLY A 258 -12.79 25.20 1.70
N THR A 259 -12.59 24.41 2.75
CA THR A 259 -11.53 23.41 2.80
C THR A 259 -11.97 22.14 2.08
N ILE A 260 -11.16 21.71 1.10
CA ILE A 260 -11.31 20.44 0.43
C ILE A 260 -10.22 19.47 0.87
N GLY A 261 -10.48 18.18 0.78
CA GLY A 261 -9.47 17.16 1.05
C GLY A 261 -9.48 16.03 0.05
N THR A 262 -8.31 15.40 -0.13
CA THR A 262 -8.15 14.23 -0.99
C THR A 262 -8.39 12.95 -0.19
N VAL A 263 -9.49 12.27 -0.43
CA VAL A 263 -9.90 11.04 0.25
C VAL A 263 -10.26 9.95 -0.76
N THR A 264 -10.64 8.78 -0.29
CA THR A 264 -11.26 7.74 -1.11
C THR A 264 -12.78 7.76 -0.93
N LEU A 265 -13.54 7.16 -1.88
CA LEU A 265 -14.99 7.05 -1.74
C LEU A 265 -15.38 6.25 -0.49
N SER A 266 -14.62 5.22 -0.13
CA SER A 266 -14.85 4.45 1.10
C SER A 266 -14.67 5.29 2.36
N GLN A 267 -13.68 6.20 2.41
CA GLN A 267 -13.54 7.14 3.53
C GLN A 267 -14.71 8.11 3.63
N VAL A 268 -15.24 8.59 2.50
CA VAL A 268 -16.45 9.44 2.50
C VAL A 268 -17.63 8.66 3.07
N ARG A 269 -17.86 7.40 2.67
CA ARG A 269 -18.93 6.57 3.21
C ARG A 269 -18.76 6.31 4.71
N ALA A 270 -17.56 5.93 5.12
CA ALA A 270 -17.24 5.66 6.51
C ALA A 270 -17.43 6.89 7.43
N SER A 271 -17.48 8.10 6.85
CA SER A 271 -17.73 9.34 7.60
C SER A 271 -19.18 9.50 8.09
N GLY A 272 -20.11 8.60 7.69
CA GLY A 272 -21.49 8.67 8.10
C GLY A 272 -22.22 9.95 7.66
N GLY A 273 -21.82 10.54 6.52
CA GLY A 273 -22.42 11.76 5.97
C GLY A 273 -21.85 13.06 6.53
N THR A 274 -20.82 13.02 7.39
CA THR A 274 -20.12 14.23 7.84
C THR A 274 -19.20 14.83 6.78
N LEU A 275 -18.70 13.98 5.87
CA LEU A 275 -18.04 14.39 4.64
C LEU A 275 -18.96 14.13 3.45
N VAL A 276 -18.93 15.04 2.49
CA VAL A 276 -19.63 14.92 1.20
C VAL A 276 -18.63 14.98 0.06
N PRO A 277 -18.81 14.16 -0.99
CA PRO A 277 -17.96 14.22 -2.16
C PRO A 277 -18.29 15.47 -2.96
N ILE A 278 -17.26 16.11 -3.50
CA ILE A 278 -17.37 17.22 -4.45
C ILE A 278 -17.52 16.63 -5.85
N LYS A 279 -18.45 17.15 -6.64
CA LYS A 279 -18.48 16.88 -8.07
C LYS A 279 -17.18 17.36 -8.69
N LEU A 280 -16.56 16.52 -9.48
CA LEU A 280 -15.40 16.91 -10.27
C LEU A 280 -15.73 16.79 -11.76
N ASP A 281 -15.53 17.88 -12.52
CA ASP A 281 -15.89 17.95 -13.93
C ASP A 281 -17.35 17.49 -14.17
N GLU A 282 -18.28 18.00 -13.35
CA GLU A 282 -19.72 17.70 -13.34
C GLU A 282 -20.09 16.24 -12.97
N VAL A 283 -19.13 15.37 -12.64
CA VAL A 283 -19.39 13.98 -12.29
C VAL A 283 -19.34 13.78 -10.77
N VAL A 284 -20.40 13.20 -10.21
CA VAL A 284 -20.45 12.77 -8.82
C VAL A 284 -19.70 11.44 -8.68
N PRO A 285 -18.73 11.31 -7.77
CA PRO A 285 -18.08 10.03 -7.52
C PRO A 285 -19.04 9.06 -6.80
N THR A 286 -19.51 8.07 -7.52
CA THR A 286 -20.35 6.97 -7.05
C THR A 286 -19.73 5.64 -7.47
N ASN A 287 -20.20 4.52 -6.93
CA ASN A 287 -19.76 3.20 -7.44
C ASN A 287 -20.00 3.06 -8.93
N ALA A 288 -21.15 3.51 -9.41
CA ALA A 288 -21.52 3.42 -10.82
C ALA A 288 -20.58 4.26 -11.71
N THR A 289 -20.36 5.55 -11.36
CA THR A 289 -19.50 6.43 -12.15
C THR A 289 -18.01 6.07 -12.08
N ILE A 290 -17.57 5.41 -11.00
CA ILE A 290 -16.21 4.89 -10.86
C ILE A 290 -16.07 3.59 -11.68
N ALA A 291 -17.04 2.70 -11.63
CA ALA A 291 -17.02 1.44 -12.39
C ALA A 291 -17.13 1.66 -13.90
N SER A 292 -17.94 2.63 -14.34
CA SER A 292 -18.06 3.03 -15.76
C SER A 292 -16.89 3.88 -16.26
N LEU A 293 -16.00 4.34 -15.35
CA LEU A 293 -14.90 5.28 -15.64
C LEU A 293 -15.36 6.67 -16.10
N ASP A 294 -16.61 7.04 -15.84
CA ASP A 294 -17.10 8.40 -16.04
C ASP A 294 -16.43 9.36 -15.06
N TYR A 295 -16.19 8.91 -13.82
CA TYR A 295 -15.38 9.61 -12.85
C TYR A 295 -13.89 9.28 -13.07
N LEU A 296 -13.15 10.22 -13.66
CA LEU A 296 -11.79 9.98 -14.17
C LEU A 296 -10.71 9.71 -13.11
N PRO A 297 -10.71 10.33 -11.89
CA PRO A 297 -9.68 10.05 -10.90
C PRO A 297 -9.79 8.64 -10.28
N THR A 298 -9.60 7.61 -11.09
CA THR A 298 -9.65 6.20 -10.70
C THR A 298 -8.30 5.50 -10.87
N PHE A 299 -8.13 4.42 -10.15
CA PHE A 299 -6.95 3.55 -10.24
C PHE A 299 -7.32 2.10 -9.93
N ASN A 300 -6.63 1.17 -10.56
CA ASN A 300 -6.82 -0.25 -10.26
C ASN A 300 -6.26 -0.61 -8.89
N ILE A 301 -6.86 -1.61 -8.24
CA ILE A 301 -6.36 -2.17 -6.98
C ILE A 301 -5.91 -3.59 -7.27
N PHE A 302 -4.65 -3.88 -6.93
CA PHE A 302 -4.02 -5.18 -7.10
C PHE A 302 -3.70 -5.80 -5.75
N LEU A 303 -3.92 -7.10 -5.66
CA LEU A 303 -3.48 -7.95 -4.57
C LEU A 303 -2.40 -8.90 -5.08
N TYR A 304 -1.27 -8.89 -4.43
CA TYR A 304 -0.16 -9.83 -4.65
C TYR A 304 -0.06 -10.78 -3.47
N ALA A 305 -0.12 -12.08 -3.71
CA ALA A 305 -0.02 -13.10 -2.67
C ALA A 305 1.15 -14.04 -2.94
N LYS A 306 1.98 -14.32 -1.93
CA LYS A 306 3.03 -15.33 -2.02
C LYS A 306 2.44 -16.72 -1.98
N ARG A 307 2.38 -17.40 -3.13
CA ARG A 307 1.90 -18.78 -3.21
C ARG A 307 2.81 -19.74 -2.41
N GLN A 308 4.09 -19.44 -2.32
CA GLN A 308 5.07 -20.20 -1.54
C GLN A 308 4.71 -20.26 -0.04
N HIS A 309 4.07 -19.22 0.51
CA HIS A 309 3.61 -19.19 1.90
C HIS A 309 2.37 -20.06 2.14
N SER A 310 1.57 -20.31 1.13
CA SER A 310 0.36 -21.17 1.21
C SER A 310 0.66 -22.64 0.94
N ARG A 311 1.84 -22.97 0.44
CA ARG A 311 2.28 -24.35 0.18
C ARG A 311 2.93 -24.93 1.42
N ALA A 312 2.55 -26.15 1.71
CA ALA A 312 3.29 -27.00 2.61
C ALA A 312 4.58 -27.45 1.90
N VAL A 313 5.70 -26.87 2.24
CA VAL A 313 7.02 -27.47 1.93
C VAL A 313 7.25 -28.51 2.99
N GLY A 314 7.26 -29.81 2.61
CA GLY A 314 7.35 -30.90 3.57
C GLY A 314 6.14 -30.98 4.53
N GLY A 315 4.97 -30.48 4.12
CA GLY A 315 3.73 -30.51 4.92
C GLY A 315 3.49 -29.27 5.80
N VAL A 316 4.35 -28.25 5.75
CA VAL A 316 4.27 -27.05 6.62
C VAL A 316 4.15 -25.79 5.76
N GLY A 317 3.00 -25.12 5.78
CA GLY A 317 2.84 -23.78 5.21
C GLY A 317 3.25 -22.71 6.21
N VAL A 318 3.69 -21.54 5.72
CA VAL A 318 4.07 -20.41 6.56
C VAL A 318 2.85 -19.90 7.35
N VAL A 319 1.70 -19.79 6.69
CA VAL A 319 0.46 -19.31 7.29
C VAL A 319 -0.76 -19.89 6.56
N ARG A 320 -1.87 -20.04 7.29
CA ARG A 320 -3.18 -20.42 6.72
C ARG A 320 -3.97 -19.18 6.30
N GLY A 321 -4.92 -19.36 5.36
CA GLY A 321 -5.88 -18.32 4.99
C GLY A 321 -5.49 -17.47 3.79
N ILE A 322 -4.31 -17.62 3.17
CA ILE A 322 -3.91 -16.82 2.00
C ILE A 322 -4.84 -17.07 0.82
N ARG A 323 -5.20 -18.32 0.55
CA ARG A 323 -6.10 -18.69 -0.57
C ARG A 323 -7.51 -18.18 -0.32
N GLU A 324 -7.99 -18.39 0.89
CA GLU A 324 -9.31 -17.99 1.34
C GLU A 324 -9.45 -16.46 1.30
N PHE A 325 -8.47 -15.73 1.82
CA PHE A 325 -8.45 -14.27 1.74
C PHE A 325 -8.40 -13.76 0.29
N SER A 326 -7.57 -14.39 -0.55
CA SER A 326 -7.47 -14.02 -1.95
C SER A 326 -8.76 -14.30 -2.71
N ALA A 327 -9.43 -15.42 -2.44
CA ALA A 327 -10.74 -15.74 -3.01
C ALA A 327 -11.84 -14.78 -2.52
N PHE A 328 -11.84 -14.46 -1.22
CA PHE A 328 -12.76 -13.49 -0.65
C PHE A 328 -12.60 -12.11 -1.30
N ALA A 329 -11.37 -11.65 -1.50
CA ALA A 329 -11.07 -10.34 -2.09
C ALA A 329 -11.58 -10.15 -3.54
N VAL A 330 -11.84 -11.24 -4.27
CA VAL A 330 -12.42 -11.23 -5.63
C VAL A 330 -13.85 -11.78 -5.68
N SER A 331 -14.47 -12.05 -4.52
CA SER A 331 -15.85 -12.55 -4.48
C SER A 331 -16.87 -11.46 -4.81
N GLU A 332 -18.05 -11.86 -5.29
CA GLU A 332 -19.15 -10.94 -5.55
C GLU A 332 -19.59 -10.12 -4.33
N GLN A 333 -19.37 -10.63 -3.12
CA GLN A 333 -19.62 -9.90 -1.87
C GLN A 333 -18.77 -8.66 -1.71
N VAL A 334 -17.58 -8.65 -2.33
CA VAL A 334 -16.59 -7.56 -2.22
C VAL A 334 -16.57 -6.72 -3.49
N VAL A 335 -16.65 -7.36 -4.65
CA VAL A 335 -16.53 -6.74 -5.98
C VAL A 335 -17.90 -6.47 -6.61
N GLY A 336 -18.97 -6.82 -5.92
CA GLY A 336 -20.35 -6.74 -6.41
C GLY A 336 -20.73 -5.38 -6.99
N PRO A 337 -21.86 -5.32 -7.75
CA PRO A 337 -22.20 -4.24 -8.68
C PRO A 337 -22.23 -2.86 -8.07
#